data_b0fbd8a24f63892e5c680adc58f9304d
#
_entry.id   b0fbd8a24f63892e5c680adc58f9304d
#
_cell.length_a   1.000
_cell.length_b   1.000
_cell.length_c   1.000
_cell.angle_alpha   90.00
_cell.angle_beta   90.00
_cell.angle_gamma   90.00
#
_symmetry.space_group_name_H-M   'P 1'
#
loop_
_entity.id
_entity.type
_entity.pdbx_description
1 polymer ?
#
loop_
_entity_poly.entity_id
_entity_poly.type
_entity_poly.pdbx_seq_one_letter_code
_entity_poly.pdbx_strand_id
1 'polypeptide(L)'
;MARISLENTITIALSVKDRHASVAWYADMLGFDLLYHADEAGWSEVQTKTAGVTIGLGEHTEPAPGNCVPVFGIADLDSARQTLEQAMVKFDGETIVIDGMVKTATFYDPDGNALMLAQDLTVGS
;
A
#
# COMPACT_ATOMS: atom_id res chain seq x y z
N MET A 1 5.41 29.00 8.77
CA MET A 1 6.44 28.73 7.76
C MET A 1 7.32 27.57 8.17
N ALA A 2 7.59 26.67 7.25
CA ALA A 2 8.46 25.54 7.53
C ALA A 2 9.92 26.01 7.63
N ARG A 3 10.70 25.34 8.50
CA ARG A 3 12.14 25.62 8.63
C ARG A 3 12.95 24.90 7.58
N ILE A 4 12.37 23.93 6.90
CA ILE A 4 13.01 23.20 5.83
C ILE A 4 12.07 23.12 4.64
N SER A 5 12.62 22.84 3.47
CA SER A 5 11.86 22.73 2.24
C SER A 5 11.91 21.29 1.77
N LEU A 6 10.77 20.61 1.78
CA LEU A 6 10.65 19.22 1.36
C LEU A 6 10.33 19.13 -0.13
N GLU A 7 10.77 18.05 -0.76
CA GLU A 7 10.39 17.74 -2.13
C GLU A 7 8.95 17.25 -2.18
N ASN A 8 8.38 17.19 -3.39
CA ASN A 8 6.99 16.78 -3.58
C ASN A 8 6.86 15.28 -3.73
N THR A 9 7.61 14.53 -2.93
CA THR A 9 7.61 13.06 -2.99
C THR A 9 7.57 12.49 -1.59
N ILE A 10 6.92 11.33 -1.48
CA ILE A 10 6.90 10.55 -0.24
C ILE A 10 7.26 9.11 -0.60
N THR A 11 8.16 8.52 0.18
CA THR A 11 8.42 7.10 0.12
C THR A 11 7.90 6.47 1.40
N ILE A 12 7.03 5.48 1.25
CA ILE A 12 6.50 4.74 2.39
C ILE A 12 7.34 3.49 2.52
N ALA A 13 8.10 3.41 3.62
CA ALA A 13 9.03 2.30 3.84
C ALA A 13 8.34 1.16 4.58
N LEU A 14 8.43 -0.04 4.02
CA LEU A 14 7.86 -1.25 4.61
C LEU A 14 8.95 -2.31 4.74
N SER A 15 8.83 -3.13 5.78
CA SER A 15 9.72 -4.28 5.97
C SER A 15 9.12 -5.50 5.28
N VAL A 16 9.92 -6.21 4.49
CA VAL A 16 9.48 -7.41 3.80
C VAL A 16 10.54 -8.51 3.94
N LYS A 17 10.12 -9.74 3.77
CA LYS A 17 11.01 -10.89 3.89
C LYS A 17 11.75 -11.17 2.59
N ASP A 18 11.07 -11.02 1.46
CA ASP A 18 11.62 -11.30 0.13
C ASP A 18 11.21 -10.16 -0.81
N ARG A 19 12.16 -9.27 -1.09
CA ARG A 19 11.88 -8.06 -1.90
C ARG A 19 11.38 -8.40 -3.30
N HIS A 20 12.00 -9.39 -3.93
CA HIS A 20 11.65 -9.73 -5.31
C HIS A 20 10.23 -10.30 -5.39
N ALA A 21 9.86 -11.14 -4.42
CA ALA A 21 8.49 -11.66 -4.33
C ALA A 21 7.50 -10.54 -4.02
N SER A 22 7.87 -9.60 -3.16
CA SER A 22 7.01 -8.47 -2.81
C SER A 22 6.79 -7.55 -4.01
N VAL A 23 7.85 -7.24 -4.76
CA VAL A 23 7.72 -6.41 -5.97
C VAL A 23 6.74 -7.06 -6.94
N ALA A 24 6.87 -8.38 -7.16
CA ALA A 24 5.96 -9.10 -8.05
C ALA A 24 4.52 -9.03 -7.55
N TRP A 25 4.33 -9.15 -6.23
CA TRP A 25 2.99 -9.06 -5.63
C TRP A 25 2.36 -7.69 -5.83
N TYR A 26 3.11 -6.61 -5.55
CA TYR A 26 2.58 -5.25 -5.72
C TYR A 26 2.28 -4.94 -7.20
N ALA A 27 3.11 -5.44 -8.12
CA ALA A 27 2.87 -5.26 -9.54
C ALA A 27 1.60 -5.99 -9.98
N ASP A 28 1.44 -7.24 -9.55
CA ASP A 28 0.31 -8.08 -9.97
C ASP A 28 -1.01 -7.62 -9.33
N MET A 29 -1.00 -7.32 -8.02
CA MET A 29 -2.23 -6.98 -7.30
C MET A 29 -2.64 -5.52 -7.47
N LEU A 30 -1.69 -4.59 -7.46
CA LEU A 30 -1.99 -3.16 -7.43
C LEU A 30 -1.50 -2.42 -8.67
N GLY A 31 -0.78 -3.08 -9.57
CA GLY A 31 -0.29 -2.46 -10.80
C GLY A 31 0.84 -1.47 -10.56
N PHE A 32 1.58 -1.62 -9.46
CA PHE A 32 2.71 -0.74 -9.18
C PHE A 32 3.90 -1.14 -10.04
N ASP A 33 4.70 -0.15 -10.43
CA ASP A 33 5.82 -0.35 -11.32
C ASP A 33 7.13 -0.38 -10.56
N LEU A 34 7.97 -1.37 -10.84
CA LEU A 34 9.30 -1.43 -10.26
C LEU A 34 10.12 -0.24 -10.74
N LEU A 35 10.69 0.52 -9.81
CA LEU A 35 11.62 1.59 -10.14
C LEU A 35 13.04 1.06 -10.20
N TYR A 36 13.47 0.34 -9.15
CA TYR A 36 14.80 -0.25 -9.12
C TYR A 36 14.91 -1.26 -7.97
N HIS A 37 15.92 -2.14 -8.11
CA HIS A 37 16.43 -2.97 -7.02
C HIS A 37 17.80 -2.43 -6.62
N ALA A 38 18.02 -2.27 -5.33
CA ALA A 38 19.33 -1.95 -4.78
C ALA A 38 19.73 -3.12 -3.89
N ASP A 39 20.16 -4.21 -4.53
CA ASP A 39 20.41 -5.48 -3.82
C ASP A 39 21.47 -5.33 -2.73
N GLU A 40 22.49 -4.50 -2.95
CA GLU A 40 23.54 -4.26 -1.97
C GLU A 40 23.01 -3.61 -0.70
N ALA A 41 21.93 -2.84 -0.82
CA ALA A 41 21.30 -2.17 0.32
C ALA A 41 20.11 -2.95 0.89
N GLY A 42 19.75 -4.09 0.28
CA GLY A 42 18.56 -4.82 0.68
C GLY A 42 17.29 -4.01 0.47
N TRP A 43 17.21 -3.26 -0.64
CA TRP A 43 16.13 -2.30 -0.88
C TRP A 43 15.59 -2.41 -2.30
N SER A 44 14.29 -2.30 -2.42
CA SER A 44 13.63 -2.19 -3.73
C SER A 44 12.58 -1.10 -3.62
N GLU A 45 12.33 -0.40 -4.72
CA GLU A 45 11.36 0.67 -4.69
C GLU A 45 10.38 0.53 -5.84
N VAL A 46 9.09 0.74 -5.56
CA VAL A 46 8.04 0.66 -6.57
C VAL A 46 7.27 1.97 -6.61
N GLN A 47 6.84 2.34 -7.80
CA GLN A 47 6.01 3.53 -8.03
C GLN A 47 4.55 3.13 -7.85
N THR A 48 3.84 3.88 -6.99
CA THR A 48 2.39 3.70 -6.83
C THR A 48 1.64 4.36 -7.99
N LYS A 49 0.32 4.27 -7.98
CA LYS A 49 -0.52 4.95 -8.96
C LYS A 49 -0.69 6.45 -8.66
N THR A 50 -0.15 6.91 -7.55
CA THR A 50 -0.20 8.32 -7.16
C THR A 50 1.14 8.98 -7.44
N ALA A 51 1.13 10.06 -8.20
CA ALA A 51 2.36 10.80 -8.52
C ALA A 51 3.03 11.27 -7.23
N GLY A 52 4.34 11.10 -7.17
CA GLY A 52 5.13 11.54 -6.01
C GLY A 52 5.08 10.61 -4.82
N VAL A 53 4.40 9.46 -4.91
CA VAL A 53 4.32 8.51 -3.81
C VAL A 53 4.88 7.16 -4.25
N THR A 54 5.94 6.71 -3.56
CA THR A 54 6.56 5.41 -3.80
C THR A 54 6.50 4.56 -2.56
N ILE A 55 6.68 3.25 -2.72
CA ILE A 55 6.85 2.33 -1.60
C ILE A 55 8.26 1.77 -1.68
N GLY A 56 8.98 1.88 -0.56
CA GLY A 56 10.29 1.29 -0.39
C GLY A 56 10.18 0.01 0.41
N LEU A 57 10.81 -1.05 -0.11
CA LEU A 57 10.76 -2.39 0.48
C LEU A 57 12.14 -2.72 1.03
N GLY A 58 12.25 -2.73 2.36
CA GLY A 58 13.50 -3.10 3.05
C GLY A 58 13.45 -4.55 3.46
N GLU A 59 14.44 -5.33 3.04
CA GLU A 59 14.46 -6.77 3.32
C GLU A 59 14.95 -7.06 4.72
N HIS A 60 14.20 -7.83 5.48
CA HIS A 60 14.51 -8.23 6.85
C HIS A 60 14.16 -9.68 7.05
N THR A 61 14.98 -10.38 7.85
CA THR A 61 14.69 -11.77 8.21
C THR A 61 13.37 -11.90 8.95
N GLU A 62 13.09 -10.93 9.84
CA GLU A 62 11.84 -10.89 10.60
C GLU A 62 11.21 -9.52 10.41
N PRO A 63 10.36 -9.34 9.38
CA PRO A 63 9.70 -8.06 9.16
C PRO A 63 8.82 -7.69 10.34
N ALA A 64 8.75 -6.38 10.62
CA ALA A 64 7.91 -5.85 11.70
C ALA A 64 6.66 -5.20 11.10
N PRO A 65 5.59 -5.97 10.86
CA PRO A 65 4.37 -5.42 10.25
C PRO A 65 3.65 -4.45 11.18
N GLY A 66 2.86 -3.56 10.63
CA GLY A 66 2.00 -2.67 11.39
C GLY A 66 2.63 -1.37 11.84
N ASN A 67 3.91 -1.11 11.54
CA ASN A 67 4.54 0.15 11.93
C ASN A 67 4.34 1.28 10.91
N CYS A 68 3.65 0.99 9.82
CA CYS A 68 3.25 1.98 8.82
C CYS A 68 2.04 1.43 8.06
N VAL A 69 1.05 2.29 7.80
CA VAL A 69 -0.15 1.88 7.05
C VAL A 69 -0.36 2.86 5.90
N PRO A 70 0.11 2.53 4.69
CA PRO A 70 -0.21 3.35 3.53
C PRO A 70 -1.71 3.27 3.23
N VAL A 71 -2.32 4.41 2.95
CA VAL A 71 -3.74 4.50 2.63
C VAL A 71 -3.89 4.97 1.20
N PHE A 72 -4.65 4.22 0.41
CA PHE A 72 -4.87 4.53 -1.01
C PHE A 72 -6.32 4.85 -1.27
N GLY A 73 -6.58 5.96 -1.96
CA GLY A 73 -7.92 6.31 -2.39
C GLY A 73 -8.40 5.40 -3.50
N ILE A 74 -9.69 5.06 -3.49
CA ILE A 74 -10.29 4.21 -4.51
C ILE A 74 -11.73 4.63 -4.75
N ALA A 75 -12.19 4.51 -6.01
CA ALA A 75 -13.53 4.94 -6.36
C ALA A 75 -14.60 3.94 -5.95
N ASP A 76 -14.31 2.63 -6.04
CA ASP A 76 -15.26 1.55 -5.72
C ASP A 76 -14.57 0.52 -4.83
N LEU A 77 -14.66 0.73 -3.53
CA LEU A 77 -13.98 -0.13 -2.57
C LEU A 77 -14.53 -1.54 -2.56
N ASP A 78 -15.86 -1.69 -2.66
CA ASP A 78 -16.47 -3.02 -2.58
C ASP A 78 -16.01 -3.92 -3.73
N SER A 79 -15.94 -3.36 -4.93
CA SER A 79 -15.47 -4.10 -6.11
C SER A 79 -13.98 -4.45 -5.98
N ALA A 80 -13.18 -3.51 -5.50
CA ALA A 80 -11.75 -3.75 -5.29
C ALA A 80 -11.51 -4.82 -4.23
N ARG A 81 -12.26 -4.76 -3.13
CA ARG A 81 -12.14 -5.77 -2.07
C ARG A 81 -12.46 -7.16 -2.63
N GLN A 82 -13.54 -7.28 -3.39
CA GLN A 82 -13.92 -8.57 -3.98
C GLN A 82 -12.81 -9.11 -4.88
N THR A 83 -12.24 -8.26 -5.72
CA THR A 83 -11.15 -8.65 -6.62
C THR A 83 -9.94 -9.17 -5.85
N LEU A 84 -9.55 -8.45 -4.79
CA LEU A 84 -8.40 -8.84 -3.99
C LEU A 84 -8.67 -10.14 -3.22
N GLU A 85 -9.88 -10.30 -2.69
CA GLU A 85 -10.23 -11.54 -1.99
C GLU A 85 -10.20 -12.75 -2.93
N GLN A 86 -10.63 -12.58 -4.18
CA GLN A 86 -10.54 -13.63 -5.18
C GLN A 86 -9.09 -13.99 -5.51
N ALA A 87 -8.17 -13.05 -5.33
CA ALA A 87 -6.74 -13.27 -5.50
C ALA A 87 -6.06 -13.74 -4.21
N MET A 88 -6.84 -14.16 -3.22
CA MET A 88 -6.38 -14.72 -1.94
C MET A 88 -5.72 -13.68 -1.03
N VAL A 89 -6.02 -12.41 -1.21
CA VAL A 89 -5.55 -11.34 -0.32
C VAL A 89 -6.39 -11.39 0.97
N LYS A 90 -5.73 -11.31 2.10
CA LYS A 90 -6.40 -11.35 3.42
C LYS A 90 -6.76 -9.94 3.87
N PHE A 91 -7.99 -9.76 4.32
CA PHE A 91 -8.47 -8.51 4.87
C PHE A 91 -8.61 -8.59 6.39
N ASP A 92 -8.49 -7.45 7.03
CA ASP A 92 -8.66 -7.32 8.49
C ASP A 92 -10.12 -7.00 8.78
N GLY A 93 -10.91 -8.03 9.05
CA GLY A 93 -12.31 -7.86 9.39
C GLY A 93 -13.15 -7.34 8.25
N GLU A 94 -14.29 -6.74 8.61
CA GLU A 94 -15.24 -6.21 7.66
C GLU A 94 -14.86 -4.81 7.19
N THR A 95 -15.38 -4.42 6.02
CA THR A 95 -15.29 -3.03 5.58
C THR A 95 -15.97 -2.13 6.61
N ILE A 96 -15.28 -1.05 6.97
CA ILE A 96 -15.80 -0.06 7.91
C ILE A 96 -16.46 1.05 7.10
N VAL A 97 -17.73 1.34 7.43
CA VAL A 97 -18.48 2.39 6.74
C VAL A 97 -18.86 3.46 7.75
N ILE A 98 -18.44 4.69 7.47
CA ILE A 98 -18.92 5.86 8.20
C ILE A 98 -19.84 6.59 7.23
N ASP A 99 -21.14 6.50 7.46
CA ASP A 99 -22.17 6.97 6.53
C ASP A 99 -21.94 8.42 6.12
N GLY A 100 -21.98 8.64 4.82
CA GLY A 100 -21.79 9.97 4.25
C GLY A 100 -20.36 10.48 4.28
N MET A 101 -19.41 9.71 4.80
CA MET A 101 -18.01 10.13 4.93
C MET A 101 -17.04 9.24 4.16
N VAL A 102 -16.91 7.98 4.57
CA VAL A 102 -15.84 7.13 4.03
C VAL A 102 -16.15 5.66 4.25
N LYS A 103 -15.68 4.83 3.31
CA LYS A 103 -15.51 3.39 3.52
C LYS A 103 -14.02 3.10 3.59
N THR A 104 -13.62 2.23 4.52
CA THR A 104 -12.22 1.77 4.59
C THR A 104 -12.16 0.27 4.73
N ALA A 105 -11.10 -0.31 4.19
CA ALA A 105 -10.82 -1.72 4.36
C ALA A 105 -9.31 -1.91 4.43
N THR A 106 -8.87 -2.64 5.44
CA THR A 106 -7.45 -2.91 5.65
C THR A 106 -7.15 -4.32 5.15
N PHE A 107 -6.06 -4.48 4.43
CA PHE A 107 -5.60 -5.77 3.93
C PHE A 107 -4.10 -5.90 4.13
N TYR A 108 -3.60 -7.12 3.95
CA TYR A 108 -2.22 -7.43 4.28
C TYR A 108 -1.44 -7.89 3.06
N ASP A 109 -0.18 -7.45 2.97
CA ASP A 109 0.74 -7.99 1.97
C ASP A 109 1.24 -9.37 2.45
N PRO A 110 2.10 -10.07 1.66
CA PRO A 110 2.55 -11.40 2.05
C PRO A 110 3.31 -11.48 3.38
N ASP A 111 3.86 -10.37 3.85
CA ASP A 111 4.61 -10.31 5.11
C ASP A 111 3.79 -9.75 6.27
N GLY A 112 2.48 -9.54 6.06
CA GLY A 112 1.61 -9.02 7.10
C GLY A 112 1.66 -7.52 7.29
N ASN A 113 2.25 -6.79 6.35
CA ASN A 113 2.20 -5.33 6.40
C ASN A 113 0.80 -4.86 6.05
N ALA A 114 0.25 -3.96 6.87
CA ALA A 114 -1.10 -3.46 6.66
C ALA A 114 -1.12 -2.35 5.61
N LEU A 115 -2.05 -2.46 4.67
CA LEU A 115 -2.36 -1.41 3.70
C LEU A 115 -3.86 -1.15 3.80
N MET A 116 -4.29 0.05 3.43
CA MET A 116 -5.70 0.41 3.54
C MET A 116 -6.20 1.02 2.24
N LEU A 117 -7.42 0.63 1.87
CA LEU A 117 -8.18 1.32 0.83
C LEU A 117 -9.19 2.24 1.49
N ALA A 118 -9.40 3.41 0.92
CA ALA A 118 -10.38 4.37 1.42
C ALA A 118 -11.18 4.93 0.26
N GLN A 119 -12.50 4.84 0.34
CA GLN A 119 -13.42 5.42 -0.63
C GLN A 119 -14.11 6.61 0.01
N ASP A 120 -13.95 7.77 -0.60
CA ASP A 120 -14.58 9.01 -0.13
C ASP A 120 -16.07 8.98 -0.51
N LEU A 121 -16.94 9.04 0.50
CA LEU A 121 -18.40 9.04 0.29
C LEU A 121 -18.99 10.46 0.26
N THR A 122 -18.16 11.48 0.43
CA THR A 122 -18.64 12.87 0.44
C THR A 122 -18.80 13.45 -0.96
N VAL A 123 -18.22 12.81 -1.97
CA VAL A 123 -18.23 13.31 -3.35
C VAL A 123 -19.01 12.40 -4.26
N GLY A 124 -19.48 12.92 -5.40
CA GLY A 124 -20.07 12.14 -6.46
C GLY A 124 -21.48 11.62 -6.18
N SER A 125 -22.13 12.17 -5.21
CA SER A 125 -23.51 11.81 -4.91
C SER A 125 -24.49 12.44 -5.91
#